data_dd90345f2af4dce9b2404961a20f7606
#
_entry.id   dd90345f2af4dce9b2404961a20f7606
#
_cell.length_a   1.000
_cell.length_b   1.000
_cell.length_c   1.000
_cell.angle_alpha   90.00
_cell.angle_beta   90.00
_cell.angle_gamma   90.00
#
_symmetry.space_group_name_H-M   'P 1'
#
loop_
_entity.id
_entity.type
_entity.pdbx_description
1 polymer ?
#
loop_
_entity_poly.entity_id
_entity_poly.type
_entity_poly.pdbx_seq_one_letter_code
_entity_poly.pdbx_strand_id
1 'polypeptide(L)'
;MRTLPAGSVGLHDARSKRRWQVDLEPFEIGMFAITEEQVSEMLGIAAEHPDRPAVDVSWQRAIRFCNAASEWEGLDPVYRFDGAEVQWDVSADGYRLPTEAEWEYACRAGSTAPHYGPLAEIAWTAADGVRHAQRVGERMPNLNGLFDT
;
A
#
# COMPACT_ATOMS: atom_id res chain seq x y z
N MET A 1 -1.22 -3.71 -10.91
CA MET A 1 -0.48 -2.45 -10.62
C MET A 1 -1.09 -1.28 -11.37
N ARG A 2 -0.85 -0.07 -10.89
CA ARG A 2 -1.17 1.23 -11.54
C ARG A 2 0.07 2.07 -11.59
N THR A 3 0.43 2.56 -12.78
CA THR A 3 1.49 3.54 -12.97
C THR A 3 0.95 4.92 -12.66
N LEU A 4 1.57 5.62 -11.73
CA LEU A 4 1.25 7.00 -11.38
C LEU A 4 2.33 7.93 -11.94
N PRO A 5 1.94 9.08 -12.49
CA PRO A 5 2.90 10.05 -13.03
C PRO A 5 3.70 10.72 -11.92
N ALA A 6 4.80 11.36 -12.31
CA ALA A 6 5.49 12.29 -11.44
C ALA A 6 4.54 13.38 -10.94
N GLY A 7 4.77 13.83 -9.72
CA GLY A 7 3.93 14.86 -9.11
C GLY A 7 4.50 15.32 -7.79
N SER A 8 3.68 16.01 -7.01
CA SER A 8 4.09 16.44 -5.68
C SER A 8 2.94 16.34 -4.68
N VAL A 9 3.28 16.12 -3.42
CA VAL A 9 2.33 16.04 -2.33
C VAL A 9 2.79 16.89 -1.14
N GLY A 10 1.84 17.62 -0.56
CA GLY A 10 2.05 18.37 0.68
C GLY A 10 1.81 17.46 1.89
N LEU A 11 2.81 17.29 2.72
CA LEU A 11 2.73 16.58 4.00
C LEU A 11 2.63 17.56 5.17
N HIS A 12 1.98 17.11 6.23
CA HIS A 12 1.77 17.90 7.44
C HIS A 12 1.92 17.05 8.69
N ASP A 13 2.85 17.41 9.53
CA ASP A 13 2.93 16.86 10.89
C ASP A 13 2.14 17.75 11.86
N ALA A 14 1.01 17.24 12.32
CA ALA A 14 0.12 17.97 13.24
C ALA A 14 0.76 18.24 14.61
N ARG A 15 1.72 17.39 15.06
CA ARG A 15 2.39 17.52 16.35
C ARG A 15 3.39 18.67 16.34
N SER A 16 4.25 18.70 15.32
CA SER A 16 5.27 19.76 15.16
C SER A 16 4.76 20.99 14.41
N LYS A 17 3.54 20.94 13.87
CA LYS A 17 2.94 21.93 12.96
C LYS A 17 3.79 22.19 11.71
N ARG A 18 4.69 21.29 11.39
CA ARG A 18 5.56 21.39 10.22
C ARG A 18 4.78 21.00 8.98
N ARG A 19 4.99 21.75 7.89
CA ARG A 19 4.50 21.41 6.55
C ARG A 19 5.67 21.39 5.60
N TRP A 20 5.65 20.45 4.66
CA TRP A 20 6.66 20.37 3.60
C TRP A 20 6.03 19.75 2.35
N GLN A 21 6.68 19.93 1.24
CA GLN A 21 6.32 19.34 -0.04
C GLN A 21 7.35 18.30 -0.41
N VAL A 22 6.89 17.21 -1.03
CA VAL A 22 7.73 16.13 -1.57
C VAL A 22 7.42 15.99 -3.04
N ASP A 23 8.42 16.10 -3.88
CA ASP A 23 8.32 15.80 -5.30
C ASP A 23 8.55 14.30 -5.49
N LEU A 24 7.75 13.69 -6.36
CA LEU A 24 7.74 12.26 -6.62
C LEU A 24 8.04 11.99 -8.08
N GLU A 25 8.95 11.07 -8.33
CA GLU A 25 9.13 10.45 -9.64
C GLU A 25 7.96 9.53 -9.98
N PRO A 26 7.76 9.15 -11.25
CA PRO A 26 6.75 8.14 -11.59
C PRO A 26 7.00 6.84 -10.84
N PHE A 27 5.94 6.20 -10.37
CA PHE A 27 6.03 4.92 -9.67
C PHE A 27 4.81 4.05 -9.94
N GLU A 28 4.92 2.77 -9.61
CA GLU A 28 3.82 1.82 -9.69
C GLU A 28 3.33 1.44 -8.30
N ILE A 29 2.01 1.28 -8.16
CA ILE A 29 1.37 0.91 -6.89
C ILE A 29 0.28 -0.14 -7.13
N GLY A 30 0.05 -1.01 -6.15
CA GLY A 30 -1.07 -1.96 -6.16
C GLY A 30 -2.41 -1.25 -6.24
N MET A 31 -3.34 -1.77 -7.06
CA MET A 31 -4.71 -1.24 -7.13
C MET A 31 -5.52 -1.56 -5.88
N PHE A 32 -5.20 -2.66 -5.22
CA PHE A 32 -5.86 -3.20 -4.04
C PHE A 32 -4.84 -3.42 -2.94
N ALA A 33 -5.32 -3.49 -1.71
CA ALA A 33 -4.54 -4.05 -0.62
C ALA A 33 -4.12 -5.49 -0.95
N ILE A 34 -2.94 -5.91 -0.48
CA ILE A 34 -2.48 -7.30 -0.67
C ILE A 34 -3.43 -8.25 0.03
N THR A 35 -3.89 -9.28 -0.70
CA THR A 35 -4.86 -10.25 -0.20
C THR A 35 -4.20 -11.38 0.59
N GLU A 36 -5.01 -12.12 1.38
CA GLU A 36 -4.56 -13.33 2.06
C GLU A 36 -4.07 -14.39 1.08
N GLU A 37 -4.70 -14.51 -0.11
CA GLU A 37 -4.27 -15.43 -1.16
C GLU A 37 -2.85 -15.11 -1.64
N GLN A 38 -2.57 -13.85 -1.94
CA GLN A 38 -1.25 -13.42 -2.36
C GLN A 38 -0.19 -13.68 -1.27
N VAL A 39 -0.53 -13.43 0.00
CA VAL A 39 0.37 -13.75 1.11
C VAL A 39 0.60 -15.27 1.22
N SER A 40 -0.45 -16.07 0.98
CA SER A 40 -0.35 -17.53 0.98
C SER A 40 0.58 -18.04 -0.12
N GLU A 41 0.43 -17.53 -1.32
CA GLU A 41 1.26 -17.91 -2.49
C GLU A 41 2.73 -17.54 -2.27
N MET A 42 3.02 -16.35 -1.76
CA MET A 42 4.38 -15.85 -1.63
C MET A 42 5.10 -16.35 -0.36
N LEU A 43 4.37 -16.53 0.74
CA LEU A 43 4.97 -16.85 2.04
C LEU A 43 4.56 -18.21 2.61
N GLY A 44 3.68 -18.95 1.94
CA GLY A 44 3.18 -20.24 2.40
C GLY A 44 2.29 -20.15 3.66
N ILE A 45 1.70 -18.99 3.94
CA ILE A 45 0.81 -18.76 5.08
C ILE A 45 -0.62 -19.05 4.63
N ALA A 46 -1.31 -19.98 5.29
CA ALA A 46 -2.67 -20.35 4.90
C ALA A 46 -3.61 -19.14 4.87
N ALA A 47 -4.36 -19.02 3.78
CA ALA A 47 -5.42 -18.02 3.63
C ALA A 47 -6.74 -18.62 4.17
N GLU A 48 -7.42 -17.88 5.04
CA GLU A 48 -8.78 -18.24 5.50
C GLU A 48 -9.83 -17.60 4.58
N HIS A 49 -9.55 -16.41 4.10
CA HIS A 49 -10.40 -15.63 3.22
C HIS A 49 -9.59 -15.06 2.06
N PRO A 50 -9.36 -15.85 0.99
CA PRO A 50 -8.41 -15.53 -0.08
C PRO A 50 -8.54 -14.13 -0.69
N ASP A 51 -9.75 -13.63 -0.83
CA ASP A 51 -10.08 -12.36 -1.49
C ASP A 51 -10.16 -11.15 -0.52
N ARG A 52 -9.85 -11.34 0.77
CA ARG A 52 -9.77 -10.25 1.74
C ARG A 52 -8.35 -9.71 1.89
N PRO A 53 -8.20 -8.46 2.31
CA PRO A 53 -6.87 -7.93 2.60
C PRO A 53 -6.23 -8.69 3.75
N ALA A 54 -4.93 -8.97 3.64
CA ALA A 54 -4.15 -9.52 4.73
C ALA A 54 -4.09 -8.52 5.89
N VAL A 55 -4.53 -8.96 7.07
CA VAL A 55 -4.55 -8.16 8.29
C VAL A 55 -3.52 -8.66 9.29
N ASP A 56 -3.28 -7.89 10.36
CA ASP A 56 -2.29 -8.22 11.41
C ASP A 56 -0.89 -8.55 10.85
N VAL A 57 -0.51 -7.81 9.81
CA VAL A 57 0.76 -7.98 9.13
C VAL A 57 1.82 -7.10 9.80
N SER A 58 2.86 -7.72 10.38
CA SER A 58 4.00 -6.97 10.87
C SER A 58 4.81 -6.36 9.70
N TRP A 59 5.53 -5.26 9.97
CA TRP A 59 6.42 -4.67 8.99
C TRP A 59 7.42 -5.68 8.40
N GLN A 60 7.99 -6.54 9.24
CA GLN A 60 8.91 -7.58 8.78
C GLN A 60 8.24 -8.59 7.83
N ARG A 61 6.97 -8.94 8.08
CA ARG A 61 6.22 -9.80 7.16
C ARG A 61 5.96 -9.10 5.84
N ALA A 62 5.58 -7.82 5.88
CA ALA A 62 5.32 -7.04 4.66
C ALA A 62 6.56 -6.93 3.76
N ILE A 63 7.74 -6.66 4.31
CA ILE A 63 8.97 -6.57 3.50
C ILE A 63 9.46 -7.94 3.01
N ARG A 64 9.21 -9.03 3.75
CA ARG A 64 9.46 -10.40 3.25
C ARG A 64 8.53 -10.75 2.09
N PHE A 65 7.26 -10.34 2.16
CA PHE A 65 6.33 -10.47 1.06
C PHE A 65 6.83 -9.72 -0.19
N CYS A 66 7.28 -8.47 -0.04
CA CYS A 66 7.84 -7.70 -1.16
C CYS A 66 9.02 -8.43 -1.83
N ASN A 67 9.96 -8.95 -1.02
CA ASN A 67 11.09 -9.70 -1.57
C ASN A 67 10.64 -10.99 -2.29
N ALA A 68 9.74 -11.76 -1.67
CA ALA A 68 9.24 -12.99 -2.28
C ALA A 68 8.49 -12.72 -3.60
N ALA A 69 7.69 -11.65 -3.66
CA ALA A 69 7.03 -11.22 -4.89
C ALA A 69 8.05 -10.76 -5.96
N SER A 70 9.13 -10.08 -5.56
CA SER A 70 10.21 -9.70 -6.47
C SER A 70 10.89 -10.93 -7.07
N GLU A 71 11.29 -11.89 -6.22
CA GLU A 71 11.91 -13.14 -6.65
C GLU A 71 10.99 -13.96 -7.58
N TRP A 72 9.68 -13.99 -7.28
CA TRP A 72 8.69 -14.67 -8.11
C TRP A 72 8.63 -14.11 -9.54
N GLU A 73 8.77 -12.80 -9.69
CA GLU A 73 8.77 -12.12 -11.00
C GLU A 73 10.17 -11.95 -11.60
N GLY A 74 11.22 -12.44 -10.94
CA GLY A 74 12.59 -12.36 -11.42
C GLY A 74 13.21 -10.97 -11.31
N LEU A 75 12.70 -10.15 -10.38
CA LEU A 75 13.22 -8.83 -10.04
C LEU A 75 14.23 -8.91 -8.88
N ASP A 76 15.06 -7.91 -8.75
CA ASP A 76 16.03 -7.83 -7.65
C ASP A 76 15.33 -7.43 -6.33
N PRO A 77 15.40 -8.27 -5.25
CA PRO A 77 14.81 -7.94 -3.96
C PRO A 77 15.38 -6.67 -3.37
N VAL A 78 14.49 -5.81 -2.87
CA VAL A 78 14.82 -4.47 -2.35
C VAL A 78 15.35 -4.49 -0.92
N TYR A 79 14.91 -5.47 -0.10
CA TYR A 79 15.25 -5.52 1.32
C TYR A 79 16.29 -6.61 1.60
N ARG A 80 17.41 -6.22 2.21
CA ARG A 80 18.46 -7.14 2.68
C ARG A 80 18.40 -7.25 4.19
N PHE A 81 18.37 -8.48 4.69
CA PHE A 81 18.32 -8.78 6.12
C PHE A 81 19.71 -9.10 6.62
N ASP A 82 20.19 -8.35 7.61
CA ASP A 82 21.41 -8.63 8.36
C ASP A 82 21.07 -8.77 9.85
N GLY A 83 20.80 -10.01 10.26
CA GLY A 83 20.27 -10.30 11.60
C GLY A 83 18.95 -9.59 11.86
N ALA A 84 18.95 -8.64 12.79
CA ALA A 84 17.79 -7.82 13.13
C ALA A 84 17.70 -6.53 12.31
N GLU A 85 18.75 -6.16 11.61
CA GLU A 85 18.79 -4.96 10.76
C GLU A 85 18.25 -5.27 9.38
N VAL A 86 17.64 -4.25 8.77
CA VAL A 86 17.15 -4.32 7.40
C VAL A 86 17.72 -3.14 6.63
N GLN A 87 18.37 -3.44 5.53
CA GLN A 87 18.87 -2.45 4.59
C GLN A 87 17.94 -2.37 3.39
N TRP A 88 17.72 -1.16 2.91
CA TRP A 88 16.95 -0.90 1.70
C TRP A 88 17.90 -0.57 0.55
N ASP A 89 17.92 -1.41 -0.48
CA ASP A 89 18.64 -1.15 -1.71
C ASP A 89 17.74 -0.33 -2.66
N VAL A 90 17.97 0.97 -2.69
CA VAL A 90 17.17 1.90 -3.52
C VAL A 90 17.42 1.75 -5.04
N SER A 91 18.44 1.00 -5.45
CA SER A 91 18.77 0.75 -6.84
C SER A 91 18.13 -0.52 -7.39
N ALA A 92 17.61 -1.40 -6.52
CA ALA A 92 16.90 -2.60 -6.90
C ALA A 92 15.52 -2.27 -7.52
N ASP A 93 15.10 -3.07 -8.49
CA ASP A 93 13.85 -2.87 -9.25
C ASP A 93 12.66 -3.66 -8.70
N GLY A 94 12.84 -4.36 -7.59
CA GLY A 94 11.84 -5.19 -6.96
C GLY A 94 10.73 -4.42 -6.26
N TYR A 95 9.76 -5.17 -5.75
CA TYR A 95 8.65 -4.64 -4.96
C TYR A 95 9.10 -4.12 -3.61
N ARG A 96 8.50 -3.03 -3.19
CA ARG A 96 8.73 -2.41 -1.89
C ARG A 96 7.45 -1.81 -1.30
N LEU A 97 7.49 -1.48 -0.04
CA LEU A 97 6.44 -0.65 0.55
C LEU A 97 6.52 0.77 -0.02
N PRO A 98 5.38 1.42 -0.25
CA PRO A 98 5.36 2.82 -0.62
C PRO A 98 5.93 3.66 0.53
N THR A 99 6.57 4.77 0.20
CA THR A 99 6.86 5.81 1.17
C THR A 99 5.56 6.50 1.61
N GLU A 100 5.59 7.22 2.74
CA GLU A 100 4.44 8.01 3.20
C GLU A 100 3.97 9.00 2.12
N ALA A 101 4.91 9.63 1.43
CA ALA A 101 4.60 10.59 0.37
C ALA A 101 3.96 9.94 -0.85
N GLU A 102 4.46 8.80 -1.30
CA GLU A 102 3.87 8.03 -2.40
C GLU A 102 2.47 7.55 -2.05
N TRP A 103 2.29 7.01 -0.83
CA TRP A 103 0.98 6.56 -0.37
C TRP A 103 -0.03 7.71 -0.32
N GLU A 104 0.34 8.83 0.29
CA GLU A 104 -0.52 10.01 0.40
C GLU A 104 -0.89 10.59 -0.97
N TYR A 105 0.08 10.67 -1.89
CA TYR A 105 -0.15 11.11 -3.27
C TYR A 105 -1.12 10.17 -4.00
N ALA A 106 -0.89 8.88 -3.87
CA ALA A 106 -1.71 7.86 -4.51
C ALA A 106 -3.15 7.84 -3.98
N CYS A 107 -3.32 7.91 -2.65
CA CYS A 107 -4.63 7.93 -1.98
C CYS A 107 -5.44 9.17 -2.33
N ARG A 108 -4.83 10.34 -2.28
CA ARG A 108 -5.52 11.61 -2.55
C ARG A 108 -6.01 11.71 -3.99
N ALA A 109 -5.26 11.19 -4.93
CA ALA A 109 -5.61 11.26 -6.35
C ALA A 109 -6.03 12.68 -6.80
N GLY A 110 -5.29 13.70 -6.32
CA GLY A 110 -5.55 15.11 -6.58
C GLY A 110 -6.59 15.77 -5.67
N SER A 111 -7.25 15.03 -4.76
CA SER A 111 -8.18 15.61 -3.79
C SER A 111 -7.45 16.42 -2.72
N THR A 112 -7.97 17.60 -2.40
CA THR A 112 -7.55 18.42 -1.26
C THR A 112 -8.44 18.24 -0.03
N ALA A 113 -9.53 17.47 -0.15
CA ALA A 113 -10.44 17.14 0.94
C ALA A 113 -9.82 16.07 1.86
N PRO A 114 -10.36 15.86 3.08
CA PRO A 114 -9.93 14.78 3.96
C PRO A 114 -10.05 13.38 3.34
N HIS A 115 -11.03 13.20 2.46
CA HIS A 115 -11.32 11.96 1.76
C HIS A 115 -11.55 12.24 0.27
N TYR A 116 -11.33 11.26 -0.58
CA TYR A 116 -11.56 11.40 -2.03
C TYR A 116 -13.03 11.21 -2.44
N GLY A 117 -13.91 10.87 -1.49
CA GLY A 117 -15.35 10.72 -1.71
C GLY A 117 -16.13 10.57 -0.39
N PRO A 118 -17.44 10.34 -0.45
CA PRO A 118 -18.25 10.03 0.73
C PRO A 118 -17.79 8.72 1.37
N LEU A 119 -17.50 8.71 2.69
CA LEU A 119 -16.97 7.53 3.38
C LEU A 119 -17.76 6.24 3.13
N ALA A 120 -19.09 6.33 3.11
CA ALA A 120 -19.94 5.16 2.87
C ALA A 120 -19.76 4.55 1.46
N GLU A 121 -19.19 5.29 0.51
CA GLU A 121 -18.98 4.81 -0.86
C GLU A 121 -17.55 4.31 -1.08
N ILE A 122 -16.57 4.83 -0.32
CA ILE A 122 -15.15 4.62 -0.57
C ILE A 122 -14.46 3.70 0.44
N ALA A 123 -15.07 3.47 1.61
CA ALA A 123 -14.44 2.71 2.68
C ALA A 123 -15.46 1.85 3.44
N TRP A 124 -14.99 0.75 3.99
CA TRP A 124 -15.69 -0.01 5.02
C TRP A 124 -15.40 0.58 6.39
N THR A 125 -16.44 0.88 7.15
CA THR A 125 -16.33 1.52 8.46
C THR A 125 -17.17 0.79 9.51
N ALA A 126 -16.98 1.12 10.77
CA ALA A 126 -17.80 0.59 11.86
C ALA A 126 -19.31 0.90 11.69
N ALA A 127 -19.67 1.96 10.96
CA ALA A 127 -21.06 2.32 10.67
C ALA A 127 -21.74 1.32 9.73
N ASP A 128 -20.96 0.57 8.93
CA ASP A 128 -21.48 -0.49 8.05
C ASP A 128 -21.81 -1.79 8.82
N GLY A 129 -21.55 -1.85 10.14
CA GLY A 129 -21.80 -3.00 10.98
C GLY A 129 -20.87 -4.18 10.74
N VAL A 130 -19.83 -4.00 9.94
CA VAL A 130 -18.83 -5.05 9.63
C VAL A 130 -17.87 -5.24 10.81
N ARG A 131 -17.50 -6.50 11.06
CA ARG A 131 -16.57 -6.89 12.16
C ARG A 131 -15.23 -7.42 11.66
N HIS A 132 -15.11 -7.64 10.36
CA HIS A 132 -13.94 -8.21 9.71
C HIS A 132 -13.65 -7.44 8.43
N ALA A 133 -12.43 -7.53 7.93
CA ALA A 133 -12.08 -7.03 6.62
C ALA A 133 -13.03 -7.63 5.55
N GLN A 134 -13.42 -6.81 4.60
CA GLN A 134 -14.28 -7.21 3.49
C GLN A 134 -13.41 -7.50 2.26
N ARG A 135 -13.98 -8.06 1.21
CA ARG A 135 -13.25 -8.30 -0.03
C ARG A 135 -12.66 -6.99 -0.55
N VAL A 136 -11.47 -7.09 -1.16
CA VAL A 136 -10.86 -5.92 -1.79
C VAL A 136 -11.67 -5.46 -3.00
N GLY A 137 -11.72 -4.15 -3.24
CA GLY A 137 -12.33 -3.58 -4.43
C GLY A 137 -13.86 -3.51 -4.44
N GLU A 138 -14.51 -3.68 -3.31
CA GLU A 138 -15.97 -3.59 -3.22
C GLU A 138 -16.51 -2.15 -3.07
N ARG A 139 -15.65 -1.20 -2.79
CA ARG A 139 -15.97 0.23 -2.69
C ARG A 139 -15.52 0.98 -3.93
N MET A 140 -15.90 2.24 -4.05
CA MET A 140 -15.53 3.06 -5.20
C MET A 140 -14.03 3.41 -5.16
N PRO A 141 -13.33 3.27 -6.29
CA PRO A 141 -11.93 3.67 -6.37
C PRO A 141 -11.78 5.20 -6.36
N ASN A 142 -10.59 5.66 -6.01
CA ASN A 142 -10.21 7.05 -6.23
C ASN A 142 -9.93 7.33 -7.72
N LEU A 143 -9.58 8.58 -8.06
CA LEU A 143 -9.32 8.98 -9.45
C LEU A 143 -8.08 8.30 -10.06
N ASN A 144 -7.18 7.76 -9.26
CA ASN A 144 -6.05 6.94 -9.71
C ASN A 144 -6.46 5.46 -9.94
N GLY A 145 -7.70 5.09 -9.65
CA GLY A 145 -8.20 3.73 -9.77
C GLY A 145 -7.71 2.81 -8.66
N LEU A 146 -7.36 3.36 -7.49
CA LEU A 146 -7.00 2.61 -6.29
C LEU A 146 -8.22 2.45 -5.39
N PHE A 147 -8.35 1.27 -4.81
CA PHE A 147 -9.47 0.90 -3.96
C PHE A 147 -9.02 0.80 -2.50
N ASP A 148 -9.96 1.01 -1.60
CA ASP A 148 -9.77 0.74 -0.16
C ASP A 148 -8.60 1.52 0.46
N THR A 149 -8.34 2.77 -0.01
CA THR A 149 -7.20 3.64 0.36
C THR A 149 -7.60 4.77 1.31
#